data_0c8ed1c864e142789916732c6194f02e
#
_entry.id   0c8ed1c864e142789916732c6194f02e
#
_cell.length_a   1.000
_cell.length_b   1.000
_cell.length_c   1.000
_cell.angle_alpha   90.00
_cell.angle_beta   90.00
_cell.angle_gamma   90.00
#
_symmetry.space_group_name_H-M   'P 1'
#
loop_
_entity.id
_entity.type
_entity.pdbx_description
1 polymer ?
#
loop_
_entity_poly.entity_id
_entity_poly.type
_entity_poly.pdbx_seq_one_letter_code
_entity_poly.pdbx_strand_id
1 'polypeptide(L)'
;MVDVDKAIIARLKKGEHVFEILVDCEKALDFRKGKDVNLDDVLATDDIFKDVKKGEHASDLDKFFNTEDKRKIAGRIIKEGEVQLTSDYKKKLRDEKKKQIINNIHRNAINPDTNSPHPPGRIESALDEIKVNIDEFKPAEEQLKEILKENEQRRNSIL
;
A
#
# COMPACT_ATOMS: atom_id res chain seq x y z
N MET A 1 -15.24 -8.02 -13.84
CA MET A 1 -13.93 -8.67 -13.66
C MET A 1 -12.81 -7.80 -14.21
N VAL A 2 -11.67 -7.79 -13.57
CA VAL A 2 -10.51 -6.99 -13.96
C VAL A 2 -9.78 -7.67 -15.14
N ASP A 3 -9.17 -6.87 -16.01
CA ASP A 3 -8.35 -7.38 -17.10
C ASP A 3 -7.11 -8.11 -16.55
N VAL A 4 -6.92 -9.35 -16.96
CA VAL A 4 -5.81 -10.20 -16.52
C VAL A 4 -4.44 -9.56 -16.80
N ASP A 5 -4.32 -8.84 -17.91
CA ASP A 5 -3.05 -8.19 -18.30
C ASP A 5 -2.64 -7.05 -17.34
N LYS A 6 -3.60 -6.49 -16.61
CA LYS A 6 -3.38 -5.42 -15.65
C LYS A 6 -3.41 -5.91 -14.20
N ALA A 7 -3.69 -7.20 -13.99
CA ALA A 7 -3.82 -7.77 -12.66
C ALA A 7 -2.45 -8.04 -12.04
N ILE A 8 -2.43 -8.01 -10.72
CA ILE A 8 -1.28 -8.40 -9.91
C ILE A 8 -1.59 -9.66 -9.12
N ILE A 9 -0.58 -10.27 -8.54
CA ILE A 9 -0.72 -11.50 -7.78
C ILE A 9 -0.95 -11.20 -6.30
N ALA A 10 -1.99 -11.80 -5.72
CA ALA A 10 -2.16 -11.90 -4.27
C ALA A 10 -1.84 -13.34 -3.87
N ARG A 11 -1.05 -13.51 -2.82
CA ARG A 11 -0.50 -14.80 -2.40
C ARG A 11 -0.70 -15.04 -0.92
N LEU A 12 -1.11 -16.26 -0.56
CA LEU A 12 -1.19 -16.71 0.82
C LEU A 12 -0.42 -18.02 0.96
N LYS A 13 0.48 -18.09 1.92
CA LYS A 13 1.19 -19.32 2.28
C LYS A 13 0.52 -19.98 3.49
N LYS A 14 0.23 -21.28 3.36
CA LYS A 14 -0.21 -22.11 4.46
C LYS A 14 0.70 -23.34 4.57
N GLY A 15 1.63 -23.31 5.51
CA GLY A 15 2.68 -24.34 5.64
C GLY A 15 3.57 -24.34 4.39
N GLU A 16 3.66 -25.48 3.71
CA GLU A 16 4.42 -25.63 2.47
C GLU A 16 3.61 -25.31 1.22
N HIS A 17 2.31 -25.03 1.37
CA HIS A 17 1.39 -24.77 0.28
C HIS A 17 1.25 -23.27 0.03
N VAL A 18 1.21 -22.89 -1.24
CA VAL A 18 1.05 -21.52 -1.69
C VAL A 18 -0.22 -21.43 -2.52
N PHE A 19 -1.03 -20.41 -2.26
CA PHE A 19 -2.25 -20.12 -2.99
C PHE A 19 -2.15 -18.73 -3.60
N GLU A 20 -2.36 -18.65 -4.92
CA GLU A 20 -2.24 -17.40 -5.68
C GLU A 20 -3.52 -17.08 -6.43
N ILE A 21 -3.84 -15.80 -6.50
CA ILE A 21 -4.95 -15.28 -7.31
C ILE A 21 -4.50 -14.02 -8.04
N LEU A 22 -5.22 -13.67 -9.10
CA LEU A 22 -5.02 -12.43 -9.83
C LEU A 22 -6.08 -11.40 -9.40
N VAL A 23 -5.62 -10.21 -9.04
CA VAL A 23 -6.47 -9.14 -8.50
C VAL A 23 -6.10 -7.78 -9.07
N ASP A 24 -7.05 -6.83 -9.00
CA ASP A 24 -6.75 -5.42 -9.21
C ASP A 24 -6.00 -4.86 -8.00
N CYS A 25 -4.89 -4.18 -8.23
CA CYS A 25 -4.01 -3.68 -7.17
C CYS A 25 -4.74 -2.74 -6.21
N GLU A 26 -5.38 -1.72 -6.75
CA GLU A 26 -6.04 -0.67 -5.96
C GLU A 26 -7.24 -1.19 -5.18
N LYS A 27 -8.10 -1.95 -5.85
CA LYS A 27 -9.30 -2.52 -5.25
C LYS A 27 -8.99 -3.63 -4.23
N ALA A 28 -7.94 -4.41 -4.46
CA ALA A 28 -7.48 -5.41 -3.49
C ALA A 28 -7.01 -4.76 -2.19
N LEU A 29 -6.29 -3.66 -2.27
CA LEU A 29 -5.87 -2.90 -1.09
C LEU A 29 -7.05 -2.27 -0.36
N ASP A 30 -8.03 -1.76 -1.08
CA ASP A 30 -9.25 -1.23 -0.49
C ASP A 30 -10.05 -2.32 0.23
N PHE A 31 -10.17 -3.48 -0.38
CA PHE A 31 -10.80 -4.64 0.22
C PHE A 31 -10.08 -5.08 1.51
N ARG A 32 -8.76 -5.08 1.48
CA ARG A 32 -7.92 -5.42 2.64
C ARG A 32 -8.09 -4.43 3.80
N LYS A 33 -8.34 -3.16 3.49
CA LYS A 33 -8.59 -2.12 4.50
C LYS A 33 -10.01 -2.16 5.09
N GLY A 34 -10.85 -3.07 4.61
CA GLY A 34 -12.22 -3.19 5.05
C GLY A 34 -13.20 -2.24 4.39
N LYS A 35 -12.82 -1.60 3.29
CA LYS A 35 -13.74 -0.77 2.51
C LYS A 35 -14.78 -1.63 1.81
N ASP A 36 -15.96 -1.05 1.57
CA ASP A 36 -17.06 -1.72 0.88
C ASP A 36 -16.75 -1.83 -0.62
N VAL A 37 -16.04 -2.87 -0.99
CA VAL A 37 -15.64 -3.18 -2.37
C VAL A 37 -16.20 -4.55 -2.73
N ASN A 38 -16.88 -4.63 -3.88
CA ASN A 38 -17.38 -5.90 -4.38
C ASN A 38 -16.22 -6.79 -4.85
N LEU A 39 -16.18 -8.02 -4.36
CA LEU A 39 -15.12 -8.97 -4.70
C LEU A 39 -15.02 -9.23 -6.21
N ASP A 40 -16.15 -9.18 -6.94
CA ASP A 40 -16.14 -9.32 -8.40
C ASP A 40 -15.35 -8.22 -9.10
N ASP A 41 -15.31 -7.03 -8.52
CA ASP A 41 -14.52 -5.91 -9.03
C ASP A 41 -13.04 -6.02 -8.69
N VAL A 42 -12.71 -6.83 -7.68
CA VAL A 42 -11.32 -7.05 -7.25
C VAL A 42 -10.65 -8.18 -8.05
N LEU A 43 -11.39 -9.26 -8.32
CA LEU A 43 -10.83 -10.46 -8.94
C LEU A 43 -10.68 -10.34 -10.46
N ALA A 44 -9.53 -10.77 -10.96
CA ALA A 44 -9.28 -10.91 -12.40
C ALA A 44 -9.48 -12.37 -12.88
N THR A 45 -9.66 -13.30 -11.97
CA THR A 45 -9.90 -14.72 -12.27
C THR A 45 -10.83 -15.33 -11.22
N ASP A 46 -11.58 -16.33 -11.64
CA ASP A 46 -12.49 -17.07 -10.74
C ASP A 46 -11.80 -18.26 -10.07
N ASP A 47 -10.56 -18.51 -10.38
CA ASP A 47 -9.85 -19.69 -9.91
C ASP A 47 -8.73 -19.37 -8.93
N ILE A 48 -8.35 -20.39 -8.16
CA ILE A 48 -7.24 -20.33 -7.21
C ILE A 48 -6.09 -21.14 -7.80
N PHE A 49 -4.90 -20.56 -7.84
CA PHE A 49 -3.73 -21.17 -8.43
C PHE A 49 -2.71 -21.57 -7.36
N LYS A 50 -2.00 -22.63 -7.62
CA LYS A 50 -0.78 -23.00 -6.91
C LYS A 50 0.38 -22.14 -7.43
N ASP A 51 0.43 -21.91 -8.72
CA ASP A 51 1.40 -21.04 -9.39
C ASP A 51 0.72 -20.40 -10.62
N VAL A 52 0.48 -19.10 -10.54
CA VAL A 52 -0.19 -18.34 -11.60
C VAL A 52 0.66 -18.31 -12.86
N LYS A 53 1.97 -18.14 -12.72
CA LYS A 53 2.88 -18.02 -13.87
C LYS A 53 2.94 -19.31 -14.69
N LYS A 54 2.84 -20.45 -14.02
CA LYS A 54 2.83 -21.76 -14.64
C LYS A 54 1.42 -22.22 -15.03
N GLY A 55 0.40 -21.51 -14.62
CA GLY A 55 -0.99 -21.91 -14.84
C GLY A 55 -1.43 -23.14 -14.04
N GLU A 56 -0.72 -23.46 -12.96
CA GLU A 56 -1.02 -24.60 -12.10
C GLU A 56 -2.15 -24.25 -11.12
N HIS A 57 -3.24 -25.00 -11.19
CA HIS A 57 -4.40 -24.79 -10.30
C HIS A 57 -4.16 -25.42 -8.93
N ALA A 58 -4.68 -24.77 -7.88
CA ALA A 58 -4.62 -25.30 -6.54
C ALA A 58 -5.65 -26.41 -6.35
N SER A 59 -5.30 -27.40 -5.52
CA SER A 59 -6.16 -28.51 -5.13
C SER A 59 -6.34 -28.52 -3.61
N ASP A 60 -7.26 -29.38 -3.12
CA ASP A 60 -7.51 -29.57 -1.69
C ASP A 60 -7.86 -28.26 -0.94
N LEU A 61 -8.59 -27.38 -1.58
CA LEU A 61 -8.95 -26.08 -1.01
C LEU A 61 -9.75 -26.21 0.29
N ASP A 62 -10.67 -27.16 0.37
CA ASP A 62 -11.48 -27.41 1.56
C ASP A 62 -10.64 -27.85 2.76
N LYS A 63 -9.54 -28.57 2.51
CA LYS A 63 -8.62 -29.01 3.54
C LYS A 63 -7.90 -27.86 4.23
N PHE A 64 -7.55 -26.80 3.48
CA PHE A 64 -6.82 -25.65 4.00
C PHE A 64 -7.71 -24.50 4.46
N PHE A 65 -8.90 -24.37 3.86
CA PHE A 65 -9.80 -23.24 4.11
C PHE A 65 -11.13 -23.62 4.71
N ASN A 66 -11.40 -24.90 4.92
CA ASN A 66 -12.69 -25.45 5.39
C ASN A 66 -13.88 -25.05 4.49
N THR A 67 -13.63 -24.77 3.24
CA THR A 67 -14.65 -24.42 2.24
C THR A 67 -14.10 -24.65 0.83
N GLU A 68 -14.98 -24.98 -0.11
CA GLU A 68 -14.66 -25.06 -1.54
C GLU A 68 -15.08 -23.81 -2.27
N ASP A 69 -15.69 -22.85 -1.59
CA ASP A 69 -16.13 -21.60 -2.19
C ASP A 69 -14.91 -20.72 -2.55
N LYS A 70 -14.59 -20.68 -3.83
CA LYS A 70 -13.42 -19.96 -4.36
C LYS A 70 -13.46 -18.47 -4.05
N ARG A 71 -14.63 -17.86 -3.99
CA ARG A 71 -14.79 -16.43 -3.68
C ARG A 71 -14.40 -16.14 -2.24
N LYS A 72 -14.85 -16.97 -1.31
CA LYS A 72 -14.47 -16.84 0.12
C LYS A 72 -12.98 -17.07 0.32
N ILE A 73 -12.41 -18.05 -0.37
CA ILE A 73 -10.97 -18.34 -0.34
C ILE A 73 -10.19 -17.15 -0.89
N ALA A 74 -10.60 -16.60 -2.02
CA ALA A 74 -9.96 -15.43 -2.61
C ALA A 74 -9.97 -14.22 -1.66
N GLY A 75 -11.08 -13.97 -1.00
CA GLY A 75 -11.19 -12.91 0.00
C GLY A 75 -10.21 -13.11 1.16
N ARG A 76 -10.04 -14.33 1.63
CA ARG A 76 -9.07 -14.65 2.68
C ARG A 76 -7.63 -14.48 2.20
N ILE A 77 -7.31 -14.86 0.98
CA ILE A 77 -5.98 -14.67 0.39
C ILE A 77 -5.63 -13.19 0.34
N ILE A 78 -6.56 -12.33 -0.04
CA ILE A 78 -6.34 -10.88 -0.08
C ILE A 78 -6.13 -10.31 1.33
N LYS A 79 -6.93 -10.72 2.30
CA LYS A 79 -6.89 -10.18 3.67
C LYS A 79 -5.73 -10.73 4.50
N GLU A 80 -5.45 -12.01 4.42
CA GLU A 80 -4.46 -12.70 5.26
C GLU A 80 -3.09 -12.83 4.57
N GLY A 81 -3.06 -12.80 3.24
CA GLY A 81 -1.84 -12.95 2.45
C GLY A 81 -1.20 -11.63 2.09
N GLU A 82 -0.33 -11.68 1.09
CA GLU A 82 0.38 -10.53 0.56
C GLU A 82 -0.15 -10.18 -0.83
N VAL A 83 -0.31 -8.89 -1.09
CA VAL A 83 -0.62 -8.35 -2.41
C VAL A 83 0.68 -7.79 -2.99
N GLN A 84 1.10 -8.31 -4.14
CA GLN A 84 2.31 -7.84 -4.82
C GLN A 84 2.02 -6.52 -5.53
N LEU A 85 2.63 -5.44 -5.06
CA LEU A 85 2.43 -4.12 -5.63
C LEU A 85 3.38 -3.88 -6.82
N THR A 86 2.87 -3.22 -7.85
CA THR A 86 3.72 -2.74 -8.94
C THR A 86 4.60 -1.58 -8.45
N SER A 87 5.75 -1.38 -9.10
CA SER A 87 6.64 -0.25 -8.78
C SER A 87 5.93 1.09 -8.98
N ASP A 88 5.14 1.22 -10.02
CA ASP A 88 4.38 2.43 -10.31
C ASP A 88 3.34 2.73 -9.23
N TYR A 89 2.67 1.71 -8.74
CA TYR A 89 1.67 1.89 -7.68
C TYR A 89 2.34 2.27 -6.34
N LYS A 90 3.46 1.65 -6.01
CA LYS A 90 4.26 2.03 -4.83
C LYS A 90 4.70 3.49 -4.88
N LYS A 91 5.15 3.93 -6.06
CA LYS A 91 5.54 5.33 -6.28
C LYS A 91 4.34 6.26 -6.08
N LYS A 92 3.19 5.92 -6.63
CA LYS A 92 1.94 6.68 -6.44
C LYS A 92 1.59 6.82 -4.96
N LEU A 93 1.66 5.74 -4.19
CA LEU A 93 1.38 5.76 -2.75
C LEU A 93 2.39 6.64 -2.00
N ARG A 94 3.67 6.56 -2.33
CA ARG A 94 4.70 7.42 -1.72
C ARG A 94 4.47 8.89 -2.02
N ASP A 95 4.12 9.22 -3.26
CA ASP A 95 3.83 10.60 -3.66
C ASP A 95 2.62 11.15 -2.91
N GLU A 96 1.58 10.35 -2.72
CA GLU A 96 0.40 10.72 -1.93
C GLU A 96 0.76 10.95 -0.45
N LYS A 97 1.58 10.09 0.15
CA LYS A 97 2.07 10.26 1.53
C LYS A 97 2.91 11.51 1.66
N LYS A 98 3.79 11.78 0.70
CA LYS A 98 4.61 12.98 0.67
C LYS A 98 3.74 14.25 0.66
N LYS A 99 2.70 14.27 -0.17
CA LYS A 99 1.74 15.38 -0.20
C LYS A 99 1.04 15.58 1.15
N GLN A 100 0.62 14.50 1.80
CA GLN A 100 -0.01 14.56 3.12
C GLN A 100 0.94 15.14 4.18
N ILE A 101 2.20 14.73 4.15
CA ILE A 101 3.24 15.24 5.06
C ILE A 101 3.47 16.74 4.82
N ILE A 102 3.59 17.15 3.57
CA ILE A 102 3.77 18.56 3.19
C ILE A 102 2.59 19.40 3.68
N ASN A 103 1.36 18.93 3.47
CA ASN A 103 0.15 19.63 3.93
C ASN A 103 0.10 19.74 5.46
N ASN A 104 0.49 18.70 6.19
CA ASN A 104 0.52 18.73 7.65
C ASN A 104 1.54 19.76 8.16
N ILE A 105 2.70 19.84 7.55
CA ILE A 105 3.71 20.84 7.90
C ILE A 105 3.21 22.23 7.58
N HIS A 106 2.62 22.42 6.40
CA HIS A 106 2.08 23.72 5.96
C HIS A 106 1.01 24.24 6.92
N ARG A 107 0.18 23.37 7.48
CA ARG A 107 -0.89 23.76 8.41
C ARG A 107 -0.38 24.06 9.81
N ASN A 108 0.63 23.34 10.28
CA ASN A 108 1.00 23.29 11.69
C ASN A 108 2.33 24.00 12.01
N ALA A 109 3.17 24.26 11.01
CA ALA A 109 4.45 24.92 11.19
C ALA A 109 4.41 26.37 10.67
N ILE A 110 4.93 27.29 11.46
CA ILE A 110 4.99 28.71 11.11
C ILE A 110 6.45 29.13 11.02
N ASN A 111 6.79 29.88 9.97
CA ASN A 111 8.10 30.48 9.83
C ASN A 111 8.24 31.60 10.85
N PRO A 112 9.19 31.54 11.81
CA PRO A 112 9.33 32.55 12.86
C PRO A 112 9.72 33.94 12.31
N ASP A 113 10.38 34.00 11.16
CA ASP A 113 10.83 35.27 10.56
C ASP A 113 9.68 36.06 9.93
N THR A 114 8.74 35.36 9.29
CA THR A 114 7.62 35.99 8.57
C THR A 114 6.30 35.84 9.29
N ASN A 115 6.23 35.03 10.34
CA ASN A 115 5.03 34.71 11.11
C ASN A 115 3.88 34.17 10.22
N SER A 116 4.23 33.47 9.15
CA SER A 116 3.31 32.87 8.21
C SER A 116 3.67 31.41 7.94
N PRO A 117 2.73 30.58 7.42
CA PRO A 117 3.02 29.20 7.09
C PRO A 117 4.13 29.09 6.04
N HIS A 118 4.93 28.04 6.11
CA HIS A 118 5.89 27.72 5.06
C HIS A 118 5.15 27.35 3.77
N PRO A 119 5.56 27.89 2.60
CA PRO A 119 4.98 27.48 1.32
C PRO A 119 5.22 25.99 1.05
N PRO A 120 4.25 25.27 0.48
CA PRO A 120 4.41 23.84 0.18
C PRO A 120 5.65 23.51 -0.66
N GLY A 121 6.00 24.33 -1.64
CA GLY A 121 7.19 24.17 -2.47
C GLY A 121 8.49 24.21 -1.68
N ARG A 122 8.59 25.10 -0.68
CA ARG A 122 9.74 25.18 0.21
C ARG A 122 9.86 23.96 1.11
N ILE A 123 8.74 23.45 1.61
CA ILE A 123 8.69 22.23 2.42
C ILE A 123 9.16 21.03 1.61
N GLU A 124 8.69 20.90 0.37
CA GLU A 124 9.08 19.84 -0.53
C GLU A 124 10.60 19.87 -0.80
N SER A 125 11.16 21.04 -1.09
CA SER A 125 12.58 21.22 -1.31
C SER A 125 13.40 20.84 -0.07
N ALA A 126 12.93 21.23 1.12
CA ALA A 126 13.59 20.88 2.38
C ALA A 126 13.60 19.37 2.64
N LEU A 127 12.49 18.69 2.37
CA LEU A 127 12.42 17.22 2.50
C LEU A 127 13.37 16.52 1.51
N ASP A 128 13.50 17.04 0.30
CA ASP A 128 14.43 16.51 -0.71
C ASP A 128 15.89 16.68 -0.29
N GLU A 129 16.24 17.81 0.33
CA GLU A 129 17.58 18.07 0.84
C GLU A 129 18.01 17.08 1.94
N ILE A 130 17.12 16.75 2.86
CA ILE A 130 17.42 15.82 3.94
C ILE A 130 17.26 14.35 3.51
N LYS A 131 16.89 14.10 2.26
CA LYS A 131 16.73 12.75 1.69
C LYS A 131 15.83 11.85 2.52
N VAL A 132 14.66 12.36 2.89
CA VAL A 132 13.68 11.62 3.66
C VAL A 132 13.17 10.43 2.87
N ASN A 133 13.19 9.26 3.47
CA ASN A 133 12.60 8.06 2.92
C ASN A 133 11.13 7.98 3.35
N ILE A 134 10.23 8.14 2.40
CA ILE A 134 8.79 8.11 2.64
C ILE A 134 8.28 6.67 2.49
N ASP A 135 7.67 6.14 3.56
CA ASP A 135 7.05 4.82 3.55
C ASP A 135 5.61 4.94 3.05
N GLU A 136 5.27 4.17 2.02
CA GLU A 136 3.94 4.19 1.39
C GLU A 136 2.82 3.68 2.28
N PHE A 137 3.14 2.94 3.33
CA PHE A 137 2.15 2.29 4.20
C PHE A 137 2.01 2.93 5.59
N LYS A 138 3.04 3.62 6.07
CA LYS A 138 2.97 4.29 7.38
C LYS A 138 2.08 5.52 7.33
N PRO A 139 1.29 5.79 8.38
CA PRO A 139 0.52 7.03 8.46
C PRO A 139 1.42 8.26 8.33
N ALA A 140 0.92 9.28 7.64
CA ALA A 140 1.67 10.52 7.43
C ALA A 140 2.08 11.21 8.73
N GLU A 141 1.22 11.16 9.75
CA GLU A 141 1.48 11.78 11.07
C GLU A 141 2.67 11.13 11.79
N GLU A 142 2.79 9.79 11.74
CA GLU A 142 3.93 9.09 12.33
C GLU A 142 5.23 9.45 11.63
N GLN A 143 5.22 9.46 10.31
CA GLN A 143 6.39 9.83 9.51
C GLN A 143 6.81 11.26 9.76
N LEU A 144 5.86 12.16 9.90
CA LEU A 144 6.11 13.56 10.22
C LEU A 144 6.86 13.71 11.55
N LYS A 145 6.44 12.99 12.59
CA LYS A 145 7.12 13.00 13.89
C LYS A 145 8.56 12.53 13.79
N GLU A 146 8.81 11.46 13.04
CA GLU A 146 10.16 10.93 12.80
C GLU A 146 11.04 11.95 12.06
N ILE A 147 10.50 12.60 11.03
CA ILE A 147 11.20 13.62 10.25
C ILE A 147 11.58 14.83 11.10
N LEU A 148 10.66 15.32 11.91
CA LEU A 148 10.91 16.46 12.79
C LEU A 148 11.96 16.13 13.84
N LYS A 149 11.95 14.91 14.38
CA LYS A 149 12.93 14.43 15.34
C LYS A 149 14.34 14.36 14.72
N GLU A 150 14.47 13.84 13.50
CA GLU A 150 15.74 13.81 12.77
C GLU A 150 16.27 15.22 12.50
N ASN A 151 15.40 16.13 12.14
CA ASN A 151 15.75 17.52 11.87
C ASN A 151 16.32 18.20 13.11
N GLU A 152 15.74 17.97 14.29
CA GLU A 152 16.26 18.46 15.56
C GLU A 152 17.64 17.90 15.88
N GLN A 153 17.84 16.59 15.66
CA GLN A 153 19.12 15.92 15.90
C GLN A 153 20.24 16.44 15.00
N ARG A 154 19.93 16.84 13.79
CA ARG A 154 20.89 17.40 12.83
C ARG A 154 21.22 18.86 13.08
N ARG A 155 20.56 19.50 14.02
CA ARG A 155 20.66 20.95 14.34
C ARG A 155 20.43 21.85 13.14
N ASN A 156 19.81 21.33 12.09
CA ASN A 156 19.44 22.08 10.90
C ASN A 156 17.91 22.28 10.96
N SER A 157 17.48 23.38 11.54
CA SER A 157 16.07 23.71 11.53
C SER A 157 15.68 24.16 10.12
N ILE A 158 14.98 23.29 9.40
CA ILE A 158 14.43 23.59 8.09
C ILE A 158 13.06 24.26 8.22
N LEU A 159 12.36 23.97 9.29
CA LEU A 159 10.99 24.41 9.56
C LEU A 159 10.90 25.38 10.74
#